data_f9eadf133b0fbf33cb5a8a928bec24a4
#
_entry.id   f9eadf133b0fbf33cb5a8a928bec24a4
#
_cell.length_a   1.000
_cell.length_b   1.000
_cell.length_c   1.000
_cell.angle_alpha   90.00
_cell.angle_beta   90.00
_cell.angle_gamma   90.00
#
_symmetry.space_group_name_H-M   'P 1'
#
loop_
_entity.id
_entity.type
_entity.pdbx_description
1 polymer ?
#
loop_
_entity_poly.entity_id
_entity_poly.type
_entity_poly.pdbx_seq_one_letter_code
_entity_poly.pdbx_strand_id
1 'polypeptide(L)'
;LGRSRPLRGGRRTERESAGFTEKWFHGIIVSERNGYCEAIFDKRERNRMGSYLNPGGGMFKACLRSKIYVDKSGLIAKTNEVLGTEQRFVCVSRPRRFGKSMAANMLAAYYGRGEDSTELFSDLRIHTDKSFRENLNQYDVIRINMQEFLSAAPDMDEMLKLLQKRILRELKIQYPDYIDSDYLVFAMQDVFAYTRHPFVILIDEWDCIFREFKQNMEAQKKYLDFLRVWLKDQEYVALAYMTGILPVKKYGSHSALNMFIEYSMTDPGEMAEYFGFTEEEV
;
A
#
# COMPACT_ATOMS: atom_id res chain seq x y z
N LEU A 1 -9.54 -70.78 -9.30
CA LEU A 1 -8.70 -70.37 -10.45
C LEU A 1 -8.90 -68.89 -10.69
N GLY A 2 -8.15 -68.01 -10.06
CA GLY A 2 -8.19 -66.54 -10.24
C GLY A 2 -6.81 -65.96 -9.93
N ARG A 3 -6.06 -65.61 -10.96
CA ARG A 3 -4.72 -65.02 -10.84
C ARG A 3 -4.83 -63.51 -10.53
N SER A 4 -4.33 -63.13 -9.40
CA SER A 4 -4.06 -61.73 -9.01
C SER A 4 -2.83 -61.21 -9.75
N ARG A 5 -2.95 -60.02 -10.43
CA ARG A 5 -1.84 -59.27 -11.00
C ARG A 5 -1.30 -58.29 -9.96
N PRO A 6 0.02 -58.09 -9.86
CA PRO A 6 0.60 -57.11 -8.95
C PRO A 6 0.57 -55.69 -9.55
N LEU A 7 0.26 -54.73 -8.71
CA LEU A 7 0.35 -53.30 -8.99
C LEU A 7 1.83 -52.87 -9.15
N ARG A 8 2.13 -52.24 -10.27
CA ARG A 8 3.46 -51.65 -10.57
C ARG A 8 3.75 -50.48 -9.64
N GLY A 9 4.84 -50.58 -8.91
CA GLY A 9 5.40 -49.54 -8.10
C GLY A 9 5.86 -48.34 -8.95
N GLY A 10 5.43 -47.14 -8.54
CA GLY A 10 5.93 -45.88 -9.09
C GLY A 10 7.39 -45.70 -8.67
N ARG A 11 8.26 -45.43 -9.64
CA ARG A 11 9.67 -45.10 -9.42
C ARG A 11 9.80 -43.74 -8.75
N ARG A 12 10.35 -43.74 -7.55
CA ARG A 12 10.97 -42.56 -6.97
C ARG A 12 12.20 -42.21 -7.81
N THR A 13 12.22 -41.08 -8.46
CA THR A 13 13.45 -40.47 -9.00
C THR A 13 14.07 -39.62 -7.91
N GLU A 14 14.97 -40.18 -7.15
CA GLU A 14 15.95 -39.39 -6.38
C GLU A 14 16.97 -38.83 -7.36
N ARG A 15 16.98 -37.52 -7.54
CA ARG A 15 18.12 -36.81 -8.10
C ARG A 15 18.94 -36.27 -6.92
N GLU A 16 19.96 -36.99 -6.56
CA GLU A 16 21.07 -36.46 -5.77
C GLU A 16 21.86 -35.50 -6.64
N SER A 17 21.79 -34.22 -6.33
CA SER A 17 22.77 -33.22 -6.77
C SER A 17 23.09 -32.31 -5.59
N ALA A 18 24.32 -32.50 -5.11
CA ALA A 18 25.06 -31.58 -4.25
C ALA A 18 24.35 -31.09 -2.97
N GLY A 19 24.25 -31.93 -1.94
CA GLY A 19 24.21 -31.48 -0.54
C GLY A 19 22.99 -30.65 -0.09
N PHE A 20 21.88 -30.73 -0.80
CA PHE A 20 20.62 -30.06 -0.44
C PHE A 20 19.52 -31.06 -0.14
N THR A 21 18.93 -30.99 1.06
CA THR A 21 17.68 -31.67 1.41
C THR A 21 16.58 -30.62 1.53
N GLU A 22 15.64 -30.63 0.59
CA GLU A 22 14.41 -29.83 0.65
C GLU A 22 13.30 -30.65 1.33
N LYS A 23 12.74 -30.11 2.41
CA LYS A 23 11.55 -30.68 3.07
C LYS A 23 10.41 -29.68 2.99
N TRP A 24 9.25 -30.16 2.52
CA TRP A 24 8.01 -29.40 2.51
C TRP A 24 7.32 -29.53 3.86
N PHE A 25 7.10 -28.42 4.54
CA PHE A 25 6.26 -28.31 5.72
C PHE A 25 5.30 -27.14 5.53
N HIS A 26 4.01 -27.43 5.42
CA HIS A 26 2.93 -26.41 5.39
C HIS A 26 3.18 -25.21 4.46
N GLY A 27 3.59 -25.44 3.21
CA GLY A 27 3.80 -24.37 2.23
C GLY A 27 5.17 -23.67 2.33
N ILE A 28 6.05 -24.09 3.24
CA ILE A 28 7.39 -23.53 3.42
C ILE A 28 8.42 -24.52 2.89
N ILE A 29 9.29 -24.08 1.96
CA ILE A 29 10.48 -24.85 1.58
C ILE A 29 11.58 -24.55 2.59
N VAL A 30 11.96 -25.53 3.39
CA VAL A 30 13.10 -25.42 4.30
C VAL A 30 14.32 -25.99 3.60
N SER A 31 15.31 -25.15 3.32
CA SER A 31 16.62 -25.52 2.81
C SER A 31 17.62 -25.55 3.94
N GLU A 32 18.24 -26.71 4.22
CA GLU A 32 19.32 -26.83 5.17
C GLU A 32 20.66 -26.56 4.46
N ARG A 33 21.35 -25.50 4.85
CA ARG A 33 22.73 -25.21 4.45
C ARG A 33 23.58 -25.01 5.71
N ASN A 34 24.59 -25.84 5.89
CA ASN A 34 25.57 -25.71 6.99
C ASN A 34 24.95 -25.68 8.41
N GLY A 35 23.86 -26.44 8.66
CA GLY A 35 23.25 -26.50 9.98
C GLY A 35 22.37 -25.31 10.37
N TYR A 36 22.10 -24.39 9.44
CA TYR A 36 21.12 -23.31 9.59
C TYR A 36 19.91 -23.57 8.71
N CYS A 37 18.70 -23.57 9.31
CA CYS A 37 17.44 -23.59 8.58
C CYS A 37 17.11 -22.19 8.10
N GLU A 38 17.25 -21.92 6.81
CA GLU A 38 16.67 -20.73 6.17
C GLU A 38 15.28 -21.10 5.65
N ALA A 39 14.25 -20.45 6.16
CA ALA A 39 12.90 -20.53 5.61
C ALA A 39 12.88 -19.78 4.27
N ILE A 40 12.89 -20.52 3.16
CA ILE A 40 12.68 -19.94 1.82
C ILE A 40 11.18 -19.81 1.64
N PHE A 41 10.65 -18.61 1.82
CA PHE A 41 9.27 -18.31 1.45
C PHE A 41 9.04 -18.60 -0.04
N ASP A 42 8.00 -19.36 -0.37
CA ASP A 42 7.65 -19.68 -1.76
C ASP A 42 7.39 -18.38 -2.53
N LYS A 43 8.19 -18.16 -3.58
CA LYS A 43 8.01 -17.02 -4.52
C LYS A 43 6.60 -16.97 -5.15
N ARG A 44 5.79 -18.03 -5.05
CA ARG A 44 4.44 -18.09 -5.62
C ARG A 44 3.39 -17.30 -4.85
N GLU A 45 3.66 -16.95 -3.57
CA GLU A 45 2.73 -16.11 -2.79
C GLU A 45 2.84 -14.61 -3.11
N ARG A 46 3.85 -14.17 -3.85
CA ARG A 46 4.16 -12.75 -4.07
C ARG A 46 3.27 -12.01 -5.07
N ASN A 47 2.38 -12.67 -5.81
CA ASN A 47 1.72 -12.08 -6.98
C ASN A 47 0.20 -12.05 -6.94
N ARG A 48 -0.42 -11.74 -5.80
CA ARG A 48 -1.85 -11.44 -5.79
C ARG A 48 -2.06 -9.93 -5.70
N MET A 49 -2.18 -9.29 -6.87
CA MET A 49 -2.65 -7.92 -6.95
C MET A 49 -4.12 -7.86 -6.55
N GLY A 50 -4.44 -6.98 -5.61
CA GLY A 50 -5.81 -6.64 -5.24
C GLY A 50 -6.29 -5.37 -5.91
N SER A 51 -7.52 -4.98 -5.63
CA SER A 51 -8.04 -3.68 -6.03
C SER A 51 -7.57 -2.56 -5.11
N TYR A 52 -7.37 -2.88 -3.85
CA TYR A 52 -6.95 -1.95 -2.79
C TYR A 52 -5.59 -2.32 -2.20
N LEU A 53 -5.32 -3.61 -2.01
CA LEU A 53 -4.05 -4.13 -1.52
C LEU A 53 -3.14 -4.46 -2.70
N ASN A 54 -2.00 -3.81 -2.78
CA ASN A 54 -1.02 -3.97 -3.87
C ASN A 54 -1.65 -3.86 -5.27
N PRO A 55 -2.29 -2.73 -5.63
CA PRO A 55 -3.10 -2.62 -6.86
C PRO A 55 -2.28 -2.65 -8.16
N GLY A 56 -0.96 -2.73 -8.07
CA GLY A 56 -0.06 -2.74 -9.22
C GLY A 56 0.12 -1.39 -9.92
N GLY A 57 0.98 -1.37 -10.95
CA GLY A 57 1.40 -0.15 -11.66
C GLY A 57 0.52 0.26 -12.84
N GLY A 58 -0.57 -0.46 -13.13
CA GLY A 58 -1.38 -0.24 -14.33
C GLY A 58 -1.89 1.20 -14.50
N MET A 59 -2.35 1.82 -13.41
CA MET A 59 -2.83 3.21 -13.43
C MET A 59 -1.68 4.20 -13.67
N PHE A 60 -0.52 3.98 -13.09
CA PHE A 60 0.66 4.81 -13.34
C PHE A 60 1.19 4.62 -14.76
N LYS A 61 1.22 3.40 -15.26
CA LYS A 61 1.58 3.11 -16.66
C LYS A 61 0.68 3.84 -17.65
N ALA A 62 -0.61 3.97 -17.36
CA ALA A 62 -1.52 4.77 -18.17
C ALA A 62 -1.17 6.26 -18.13
N CYS A 63 -0.74 6.80 -16.99
CA CYS A 63 -0.27 8.18 -16.87
C CYS A 63 0.99 8.43 -17.71
N LEU A 64 1.98 7.53 -17.68
CA LEU A 64 3.22 7.62 -18.46
C LEU A 64 2.96 7.64 -19.98
N ARG A 65 1.88 7.00 -20.45
CA ARG A 65 1.49 6.97 -21.86
C ARG A 65 0.69 8.18 -22.32
N SER A 66 0.38 9.11 -21.43
CA SER A 66 -0.36 10.33 -21.78
C SER A 66 0.45 11.22 -22.70
N LYS A 67 -0.22 11.96 -23.61
CA LYS A 67 0.45 12.88 -24.55
C LYS A 67 1.29 13.94 -23.81
N ILE A 68 0.84 14.34 -22.63
CA ILE A 68 1.57 15.27 -21.76
C ILE A 68 1.75 14.54 -20.44
N TYR A 69 2.98 14.24 -20.12
CA TYR A 69 3.42 13.72 -18.82
C TYR A 69 4.62 14.54 -18.36
N VAL A 70 4.54 15.08 -17.17
CA VAL A 70 5.65 15.78 -16.52
C VAL A 70 6.15 14.91 -15.39
N ASP A 71 7.44 14.64 -15.40
CA ASP A 71 8.07 13.77 -14.41
C ASP A 71 8.14 14.43 -13.04
N LYS A 72 7.29 13.97 -12.13
CA LYS A 72 7.23 14.35 -10.72
C LYS A 72 7.76 13.24 -9.79
N SER A 73 8.52 12.30 -10.32
CA SER A 73 9.01 11.14 -9.56
C SER A 73 9.97 11.50 -8.43
N GLY A 74 10.52 12.69 -8.41
CA GLY A 74 11.26 13.23 -7.27
C GLY A 74 10.45 13.24 -5.95
N LEU A 75 9.12 13.24 -6.02
CA LEU A 75 8.25 13.06 -4.86
C LEU A 75 8.55 11.75 -4.10
N ILE A 76 8.95 10.70 -4.82
CA ILE A 76 9.32 9.40 -4.22
C ILE A 76 10.53 9.57 -3.30
N ALA A 77 11.56 10.31 -3.72
CA ALA A 77 12.72 10.57 -2.87
C ALA A 77 12.29 11.26 -1.56
N LYS A 78 11.38 12.25 -1.64
CA LYS A 78 10.84 12.93 -0.46
C LYS A 78 10.03 12.01 0.45
N THR A 79 9.23 11.13 -0.11
CA THR A 79 8.50 10.15 0.70
C THR A 79 9.43 9.08 1.28
N ASN A 80 10.50 8.69 0.58
CA ASN A 80 11.54 7.77 1.10
C ASN A 80 12.26 8.34 2.32
N GLU A 81 12.54 9.67 2.37
CA GLU A 81 13.19 10.33 3.49
C GLU A 81 12.39 10.19 4.81
N VAL A 82 11.07 10.07 4.73
CA VAL A 82 10.19 10.04 5.91
C VAL A 82 9.65 8.65 6.26
N LEU A 83 9.92 7.62 5.44
CA LEU A 83 9.49 6.25 5.71
C LEU A 83 9.92 5.77 7.09
N GLY A 84 8.98 5.24 7.88
CA GLY A 84 9.23 4.70 9.21
C GLY A 84 9.65 5.72 10.27
N THR A 85 9.65 7.03 9.94
CA THR A 85 9.96 8.10 10.89
C THR A 85 8.70 8.69 11.50
N GLU A 86 8.85 9.62 12.45
CA GLU A 86 7.72 10.39 13.00
C GLU A 86 7.05 11.28 11.94
N GLN A 87 7.75 11.63 10.86
CA GLN A 87 7.25 12.44 9.73
C GLN A 87 6.52 11.61 8.66
N ARG A 88 6.33 10.30 8.87
CA ARG A 88 5.69 9.38 7.91
C ARG A 88 4.23 9.69 7.56
N PHE A 89 3.62 10.65 8.22
CA PHE A 89 2.24 11.08 7.99
C PHE A 89 2.22 12.34 7.13
N VAL A 90 1.99 12.18 5.83
CA VAL A 90 2.05 13.26 4.84
C VAL A 90 0.67 13.54 4.28
N CYS A 91 0.25 14.80 4.29
CA CYS A 91 -0.99 15.23 3.65
C CYS A 91 -0.74 16.35 2.63
N VAL A 92 -1.22 16.16 1.41
CA VAL A 92 -1.10 17.14 0.32
C VAL A 92 -2.46 17.69 -0.06
N SER A 93 -2.68 18.98 0.23
CA SER A 93 -3.91 19.68 -0.08
C SER A 93 -3.69 20.61 -1.29
N ARG A 94 -4.27 20.24 -2.45
CA ARG A 94 -4.16 20.97 -3.71
C ARG A 94 -5.52 21.05 -4.41
N PRO A 95 -5.79 22.06 -5.22
CA PRO A 95 -6.97 22.10 -6.07
C PRO A 95 -7.11 20.90 -6.99
N ARG A 96 -8.27 20.76 -7.62
CA ARG A 96 -8.46 19.75 -8.66
C ARG A 96 -7.48 19.95 -9.81
N ARG A 97 -7.07 18.87 -10.50
CA ARG A 97 -6.18 18.84 -11.66
C ARG A 97 -4.70 19.16 -11.37
N PHE A 98 -4.29 19.13 -10.11
CA PHE A 98 -2.88 19.30 -9.68
C PHE A 98 -2.08 17.99 -9.60
N GLY A 99 -2.54 16.90 -10.19
CA GLY A 99 -1.78 15.65 -10.27
C GLY A 99 -1.84 14.75 -9.01
N LYS A 100 -2.66 15.07 -8.00
CA LYS A 100 -2.73 14.31 -6.72
C LYS A 100 -2.94 12.81 -6.90
N SER A 101 -3.96 12.42 -7.70
CA SER A 101 -4.24 11.00 -7.95
C SER A 101 -3.15 10.32 -8.78
N MET A 102 -2.46 11.08 -9.68
CA MET A 102 -1.29 10.58 -10.39
C MET A 102 -0.15 10.29 -9.44
N ALA A 103 0.12 11.19 -8.49
CA ALA A 103 1.11 10.99 -7.44
C ALA A 103 0.78 9.74 -6.61
N ALA A 104 -0.46 9.57 -6.16
CA ALA A 104 -0.88 8.37 -5.43
C ALA A 104 -0.72 7.08 -6.26
N ASN A 105 -1.01 7.11 -7.57
CA ASN A 105 -0.79 5.97 -8.47
C ASN A 105 0.70 5.66 -8.65
N MET A 106 1.54 6.68 -8.76
CA MET A 106 2.99 6.55 -8.86
C MET A 106 3.57 5.92 -7.59
N LEU A 107 3.18 6.42 -6.41
CA LEU A 107 3.62 5.87 -5.13
C LEU A 107 3.15 4.42 -4.95
N ALA A 108 1.91 4.10 -5.37
CA ALA A 108 1.40 2.73 -5.32
C ALA A 108 2.23 1.77 -6.20
N ALA A 109 2.56 2.20 -7.42
CA ALA A 109 3.40 1.41 -8.32
C ALA A 109 4.83 1.24 -7.79
N TYR A 110 5.38 2.27 -7.14
CA TYR A 110 6.76 2.25 -6.65
C TYR A 110 6.91 1.36 -5.42
N TYR A 111 6.06 1.58 -4.40
CA TYR A 111 6.20 0.86 -3.13
C TYR A 111 5.65 -0.57 -3.18
N GLY A 112 4.63 -0.81 -4.02
CA GLY A 112 3.85 -2.04 -4.03
C GLY A 112 4.65 -3.28 -4.41
N ARG A 113 4.62 -4.30 -3.56
CA ARG A 113 5.32 -5.57 -3.75
C ARG A 113 4.58 -6.57 -4.64
N GLY A 114 3.41 -6.21 -5.16
CA GLY A 114 2.55 -7.10 -5.95
C GLY A 114 3.14 -7.46 -7.33
N GLU A 115 3.94 -6.57 -7.92
CA GLU A 115 4.61 -6.76 -9.22
C GLU A 115 5.97 -6.05 -9.25
N ASP A 116 6.84 -6.46 -10.15
CA ASP A 116 8.09 -5.73 -10.43
C ASP A 116 7.79 -4.52 -11.33
N SER A 117 7.92 -3.34 -10.77
CA SER A 117 7.68 -2.07 -11.46
C SER A 117 8.96 -1.36 -11.92
N THR A 118 10.12 -2.00 -11.85
CA THR A 118 11.42 -1.39 -12.17
C THR A 118 11.43 -0.69 -13.52
N GLU A 119 10.85 -1.31 -14.55
CA GLU A 119 10.78 -0.74 -15.91
C GLU A 119 9.93 0.54 -16.00
N LEU A 120 8.92 0.71 -15.12
CA LEU A 120 8.08 1.91 -15.11
C LEU A 120 8.84 3.17 -14.69
N PHE A 121 9.95 3.00 -13.99
CA PHE A 121 10.74 4.10 -13.43
C PHE A 121 12.10 4.27 -14.11
N SER A 122 12.46 3.45 -15.12
CA SER A 122 13.79 3.44 -15.75
C SER A 122 14.22 4.78 -16.33
N ASP A 123 13.27 5.53 -16.90
CA ASP A 123 13.51 6.80 -17.58
C ASP A 123 13.12 8.01 -16.72
N LEU A 124 12.74 7.80 -15.44
CA LEU A 124 12.31 8.85 -14.54
C LEU A 124 13.43 9.32 -13.61
N ARG A 125 13.34 10.56 -13.14
CA ARG A 125 14.35 11.19 -12.27
C ARG A 125 14.70 10.36 -11.05
N ILE A 126 13.73 9.70 -10.43
CA ILE A 126 13.92 8.88 -9.24
C ILE A 126 14.88 7.70 -9.47
N HIS A 127 15.02 7.21 -10.70
CA HIS A 127 15.88 6.06 -11.00
C HIS A 127 17.33 6.27 -10.58
N THR A 128 17.82 7.51 -10.61
CA THR A 128 19.18 7.88 -10.24
C THR A 128 19.35 8.22 -8.74
N ASP A 129 18.24 8.25 -8.00
CA ASP A 129 18.27 8.52 -6.56
C ASP A 129 18.81 7.30 -5.77
N LYS A 130 19.60 7.57 -4.72
CA LYS A 130 20.20 6.52 -3.91
C LYS A 130 19.18 5.63 -3.21
N SER A 131 18.05 6.21 -2.79
CA SER A 131 16.98 5.51 -2.08
C SER A 131 16.11 4.65 -3.00
N PHE A 132 16.25 4.79 -4.34
CA PHE A 132 15.36 4.14 -5.32
C PHE A 132 15.27 2.63 -5.13
N ARG A 133 16.41 1.96 -5.10
CA ARG A 133 16.46 0.48 -5.04
C ARG A 133 16.12 -0.09 -3.68
N GLU A 134 16.32 0.68 -2.62
CA GLU A 134 16.09 0.24 -1.24
C GLU A 134 14.60 0.06 -0.95
N ASN A 135 13.76 0.91 -1.57
CA ASN A 135 12.34 0.97 -1.27
C ASN A 135 11.42 0.49 -2.40
N LEU A 136 11.98 0.28 -3.61
CA LEU A 136 11.21 -0.19 -4.76
C LEU A 136 10.61 -1.58 -4.50
N ASN A 137 9.28 -1.69 -4.58
CA ASN A 137 8.51 -2.93 -4.40
C ASN A 137 8.76 -3.65 -3.05
N GLN A 138 8.96 -2.89 -1.97
CA GLN A 138 9.28 -3.45 -0.66
C GLN A 138 8.10 -3.50 0.32
N TYR A 139 6.99 -2.81 0.02
CA TYR A 139 5.90 -2.59 0.97
C TYR A 139 4.59 -3.21 0.51
N ASP A 140 3.74 -3.56 1.47
CA ASP A 140 2.33 -3.79 1.19
C ASP A 140 1.64 -2.43 1.07
N VAL A 141 1.08 -2.15 -0.09
CA VAL A 141 0.41 -0.86 -0.36
C VAL A 141 -1.09 -1.02 -0.27
N ILE A 142 -1.71 -0.23 0.60
CA ILE A 142 -3.16 -0.04 0.59
C ILE A 142 -3.45 1.30 -0.09
N ARG A 143 -4.10 1.26 -1.27
CA ARG A 143 -4.50 2.44 -2.01
C ARG A 143 -6.02 2.53 -2.10
N ILE A 144 -6.59 3.60 -1.58
CA ILE A 144 -8.04 3.85 -1.57
C ILE A 144 -8.36 5.25 -2.07
N ASN A 145 -9.54 5.38 -2.69
CA ASN A 145 -10.20 6.65 -2.95
C ASN A 145 -11.44 6.74 -2.07
N MET A 146 -11.46 7.67 -1.12
CA MET A 146 -12.56 7.78 -0.16
C MET A 146 -13.91 8.14 -0.84
N GLN A 147 -13.87 8.89 -1.94
CA GLN A 147 -15.07 9.24 -2.69
C GLN A 147 -15.79 8.01 -3.26
N GLU A 148 -15.07 6.96 -3.62
CA GLU A 148 -15.64 5.69 -4.10
C GLU A 148 -16.53 5.06 -3.03
N PHE A 149 -16.03 4.95 -1.81
CA PHE A 149 -16.77 4.36 -0.68
C PHE A 149 -17.95 5.23 -0.25
N LEU A 150 -17.74 6.55 -0.22
CA LEU A 150 -18.79 7.50 0.09
C LEU A 150 -19.97 7.40 -0.87
N SER A 151 -19.69 7.27 -2.17
CA SER A 151 -20.71 7.15 -3.21
C SER A 151 -21.44 5.80 -3.21
N ALA A 152 -20.83 4.76 -2.62
CA ALA A 152 -21.35 3.40 -2.60
C ALA A 152 -22.19 3.08 -1.35
N ALA A 153 -22.21 3.95 -0.34
CA ALA A 153 -22.86 3.71 0.95
C ALA A 153 -23.94 4.76 1.26
N PRO A 154 -25.02 4.39 1.95
CA PRO A 154 -26.09 5.31 2.30
C PRO A 154 -25.73 6.27 3.43
N ASP A 155 -24.82 5.88 4.30
CA ASP A 155 -24.38 6.65 5.46
C ASP A 155 -22.93 6.36 5.84
N MET A 156 -22.42 7.05 6.87
CA MET A 156 -21.03 6.94 7.32
C MET A 156 -20.70 5.57 7.91
N ASP A 157 -21.61 4.99 8.68
CA ASP A 157 -21.34 3.70 9.33
C ASP A 157 -21.23 2.59 8.28
N GLU A 158 -22.11 2.56 7.29
CA GLU A 158 -22.04 1.61 6.17
C GLU A 158 -20.83 1.88 5.26
N MET A 159 -20.47 3.14 5.04
CA MET A 159 -19.23 3.49 4.32
C MET A 159 -17.99 2.89 4.99
N LEU A 160 -17.82 3.12 6.30
CA LEU A 160 -16.68 2.63 7.04
C LEU A 160 -16.66 1.09 7.12
N LYS A 161 -17.81 0.46 7.27
CA LYS A 161 -17.93 -1.02 7.22
C LYS A 161 -17.54 -1.56 5.84
N LEU A 162 -18.03 -0.94 4.76
CA LEU A 162 -17.72 -1.35 3.40
C LEU A 162 -16.21 -1.25 3.12
N LEU A 163 -15.60 -0.12 3.49
CA LEU A 163 -14.16 0.10 3.35
C LEU A 163 -13.36 -0.99 4.06
N GLN A 164 -13.63 -1.18 5.35
CA GLN A 164 -12.93 -2.18 6.15
C GLN A 164 -13.13 -3.60 5.59
N LYS A 165 -14.37 -3.97 5.23
CA LYS A 165 -14.68 -5.27 4.64
C LYS A 165 -13.93 -5.54 3.33
N ARG A 166 -13.79 -4.53 2.46
CA ARG A 166 -13.07 -4.66 1.19
C ARG A 166 -11.57 -4.90 1.41
N ILE A 167 -10.93 -4.08 2.22
CA ILE A 167 -9.51 -4.23 2.54
C ILE A 167 -9.25 -5.55 3.27
N LEU A 168 -10.04 -5.86 4.29
CA LEU A 168 -9.90 -7.08 5.08
C LEU A 168 -10.05 -8.35 4.23
N ARG A 169 -10.98 -8.35 3.24
CA ARG A 169 -11.11 -9.45 2.30
C ARG A 169 -9.81 -9.70 1.52
N GLU A 170 -9.18 -8.66 1.02
CA GLU A 170 -7.94 -8.78 0.24
C GLU A 170 -6.76 -9.18 1.13
N LEU A 171 -6.68 -8.65 2.37
CA LEU A 171 -5.71 -9.08 3.38
C LEU A 171 -5.85 -10.58 3.69
N LYS A 172 -7.07 -11.08 3.93
CA LYS A 172 -7.32 -12.52 4.19
C LYS A 172 -6.99 -13.41 3.00
N ILE A 173 -7.13 -12.91 1.78
CA ILE A 173 -6.71 -13.64 0.56
C ILE A 173 -5.19 -13.69 0.45
N GLN A 174 -4.51 -12.59 0.78
CA GLN A 174 -3.05 -12.50 0.71
C GLN A 174 -2.36 -13.23 1.87
N TYR A 175 -2.94 -13.18 3.07
CA TYR A 175 -2.39 -13.66 4.32
C TYR A 175 -3.36 -14.59 5.08
N PRO A 176 -3.78 -15.71 4.47
CA PRO A 176 -4.85 -16.57 5.00
C PRO A 176 -4.52 -17.18 6.36
N ASP A 177 -3.22 -17.42 6.64
CA ASP A 177 -2.77 -18.14 7.84
C ASP A 177 -2.45 -17.21 9.03
N TYR A 178 -2.55 -15.88 8.82
CA TYR A 178 -2.09 -14.89 9.82
C TYR A 178 -3.21 -14.04 10.41
N ILE A 179 -4.44 -14.11 9.89
CA ILE A 179 -5.53 -13.22 10.27
C ILE A 179 -6.70 -14.01 10.84
N ASP A 180 -6.92 -13.84 12.14
CA ASP A 180 -8.10 -14.39 12.85
C ASP A 180 -9.20 -13.33 13.02
N SER A 181 -8.86 -12.04 12.97
CA SER A 181 -9.76 -10.94 13.27
C SER A 181 -10.64 -10.54 12.07
N ASP A 182 -11.87 -10.13 12.37
CA ASP A 182 -12.75 -9.41 11.43
C ASP A 182 -12.65 -7.88 11.58
N TYR A 183 -11.75 -7.38 12.42
CA TYR A 183 -11.47 -5.96 12.59
C TYR A 183 -10.18 -5.58 11.87
N LEU A 184 -10.25 -4.59 10.96
CA LEU A 184 -9.16 -4.24 10.05
C LEU A 184 -7.84 -3.94 10.77
N VAL A 185 -7.89 -3.15 11.84
CA VAL A 185 -6.67 -2.73 12.57
C VAL A 185 -5.96 -3.94 13.18
N PHE A 186 -6.71 -4.86 13.80
CA PHE A 186 -6.13 -6.08 14.35
C PHE A 186 -5.58 -6.99 13.28
N ALA A 187 -6.30 -7.15 12.16
CA ALA A 187 -5.80 -7.92 11.02
C ALA A 187 -4.46 -7.37 10.48
N MET A 188 -4.31 -6.06 10.40
CA MET A 188 -3.05 -5.43 9.97
C MET A 188 -1.94 -5.59 11.02
N GLN A 189 -2.28 -5.52 12.31
CA GLN A 189 -1.34 -5.82 13.39
C GLN A 189 -0.87 -7.28 13.33
N ASP A 190 -1.78 -8.22 13.11
CA ASP A 190 -1.47 -9.65 12.96
C ASP A 190 -0.52 -9.87 11.79
N VAL A 191 -0.85 -9.35 10.59
CA VAL A 191 0.02 -9.45 9.40
C VAL A 191 1.40 -8.88 9.70
N PHE A 192 1.49 -7.70 10.29
CA PHE A 192 2.78 -7.08 10.61
C PHE A 192 3.56 -7.86 11.67
N ALA A 193 2.90 -8.39 12.70
CA ALA A 193 3.53 -9.18 13.75
C ALA A 193 4.23 -10.42 13.20
N TYR A 194 3.61 -11.10 12.22
CA TYR A 194 4.14 -12.31 11.61
C TYR A 194 5.13 -12.05 10.48
N THR A 195 4.85 -11.07 9.61
CA THR A 195 5.63 -10.85 8.39
C THR A 195 6.74 -9.83 8.56
N ARG A 196 6.61 -8.91 9.51
CA ARG A 196 7.44 -7.70 9.67
C ARG A 196 7.44 -6.80 8.43
N HIS A 197 6.44 -6.97 7.55
CA HIS A 197 6.25 -6.09 6.40
C HIS A 197 5.30 -4.95 6.77
N PRO A 198 5.80 -3.70 6.81
CA PRO A 198 4.95 -2.57 7.10
C PRO A 198 4.17 -2.14 5.84
N PHE A 199 3.12 -1.34 6.08
CA PHE A 199 2.22 -0.87 5.04
C PHE A 199 2.52 0.57 4.65
N VAL A 200 2.41 0.85 3.35
CA VAL A 200 2.25 2.19 2.79
C VAL A 200 0.77 2.40 2.51
N ILE A 201 0.15 3.37 3.18
CA ILE A 201 -1.29 3.63 3.09
C ILE A 201 -1.51 4.94 2.33
N LEU A 202 -2.15 4.83 1.16
CA LEU A 202 -2.40 5.94 0.23
C LEU A 202 -3.89 6.22 0.20
N ILE A 203 -4.30 7.41 0.66
CA ILE A 203 -5.69 7.82 0.78
C ILE A 203 -5.93 9.02 -0.13
N ASP A 204 -6.63 8.81 -1.25
CA ASP A 204 -7.02 9.89 -2.16
C ASP A 204 -8.42 10.42 -1.79
N GLU A 205 -8.64 11.73 -2.00
CA GLU A 205 -9.91 12.45 -1.70
C GLU A 205 -10.33 12.28 -0.22
N TRP A 206 -9.36 12.29 0.73
CA TRP A 206 -9.63 12.10 2.16
C TRP A 206 -10.71 13.05 2.71
N ASP A 207 -10.84 14.22 2.11
CA ASP A 207 -11.70 15.32 2.55
C ASP A 207 -13.12 15.27 1.97
N CYS A 208 -13.46 14.26 1.18
CA CYS A 208 -14.78 14.15 0.55
C CYS A 208 -15.94 14.20 1.56
N ILE A 209 -15.74 13.63 2.75
CA ILE A 209 -16.72 13.65 3.84
C ILE A 209 -17.09 15.07 4.25
N PHE A 210 -16.09 15.95 4.36
CA PHE A 210 -16.31 17.35 4.77
C PHE A 210 -16.97 18.20 3.67
N ARG A 211 -16.83 17.75 2.42
CA ARG A 211 -17.47 18.40 1.27
C ARG A 211 -18.93 18.00 1.13
N GLU A 212 -19.26 16.73 1.39
CA GLU A 212 -20.61 16.17 1.23
C GLU A 212 -21.44 16.31 2.52
N PHE A 213 -20.89 15.96 3.67
CA PHE A 213 -21.55 16.00 4.98
C PHE A 213 -21.19 17.26 5.78
N LYS A 214 -21.27 18.44 5.17
CA LYS A 214 -20.81 19.73 5.74
C LYS A 214 -21.37 20.03 7.13
N GLN A 215 -22.63 19.67 7.39
CA GLN A 215 -23.35 19.97 8.64
C GLN A 215 -23.44 18.75 9.57
N ASN A 216 -23.05 17.57 9.13
CA ASN A 216 -23.12 16.36 9.94
C ASN A 216 -21.84 16.14 10.72
N MET A 217 -21.72 16.83 11.86
CA MET A 217 -20.55 16.75 12.75
C MET A 217 -20.31 15.35 13.31
N GLU A 218 -21.36 14.57 13.50
CA GLU A 218 -21.26 13.20 13.98
C GLU A 218 -20.58 12.29 12.95
N ALA A 219 -21.01 12.37 11.68
CA ALA A 219 -20.39 11.63 10.59
C ALA A 219 -18.92 12.01 10.42
N GLN A 220 -18.62 13.32 10.46
CA GLN A 220 -17.24 13.82 10.38
C GLN A 220 -16.38 13.30 11.54
N LYS A 221 -16.92 13.29 12.75
CA LYS A 221 -16.21 12.77 13.93
C LYS A 221 -15.95 11.27 13.82
N LYS A 222 -16.94 10.46 13.45
CA LYS A 222 -16.78 9.01 13.25
C LYS A 222 -15.68 8.72 12.23
N TYR A 223 -15.66 9.46 11.13
CA TYR A 223 -14.63 9.33 10.10
C TYR A 223 -13.22 9.67 10.61
N LEU A 224 -13.08 10.80 11.31
CA LEU A 224 -11.79 11.20 11.90
C LEU A 224 -11.30 10.22 12.96
N ASP A 225 -12.21 9.72 13.81
CA ASP A 225 -11.90 8.71 14.81
C ASP A 225 -11.44 7.40 14.17
N PHE A 226 -12.09 6.98 13.07
CA PHE A 226 -11.65 5.82 12.29
C PHE A 226 -10.24 6.02 11.74
N LEU A 227 -9.94 7.13 11.06
CA LEU A 227 -8.61 7.41 10.52
C LEU A 227 -7.55 7.45 11.62
N ARG A 228 -7.88 8.04 12.76
CA ARG A 228 -6.99 8.08 13.92
C ARG A 228 -6.64 6.69 14.41
N VAL A 229 -7.65 5.84 14.65
CA VAL A 229 -7.43 4.47 15.16
C VAL A 229 -6.67 3.61 14.17
N TRP A 230 -6.93 3.81 12.87
CA TRP A 230 -6.29 3.03 11.81
C TRP A 230 -4.83 3.42 11.57
N LEU A 231 -4.48 4.71 11.76
CA LEU A 231 -3.17 5.21 11.35
C LEU A 231 -2.25 5.60 12.51
N LYS A 232 -2.82 6.24 13.57
CA LYS A 232 -2.00 6.82 14.63
C LYS A 232 -1.47 5.74 15.57
N ASP A 233 -0.20 5.89 15.97
CA ASP A 233 0.49 5.01 16.93
C ASP A 233 0.52 3.53 16.49
N GLN A 234 0.49 3.27 15.16
CA GLN A 234 0.54 1.94 14.58
C GLN A 234 1.93 1.64 14.00
N GLU A 235 2.59 0.60 14.51
CA GLU A 235 3.92 0.17 14.05
C GLU A 235 3.89 -0.36 12.59
N TYR A 236 2.74 -0.87 12.15
CA TYR A 236 2.59 -1.37 10.79
C TYR A 236 2.56 -0.25 9.72
N VAL A 237 2.48 1.02 10.10
CA VAL A 237 2.48 2.13 9.14
C VAL A 237 3.90 2.58 8.83
N ALA A 238 4.38 2.28 7.63
CA ALA A 238 5.63 2.85 7.11
C ALA A 238 5.44 4.28 6.58
N LEU A 239 4.31 4.51 5.88
CA LEU A 239 3.92 5.80 5.33
C LEU A 239 2.40 5.87 5.28
N ALA A 240 1.82 6.97 5.75
CA ALA A 240 0.44 7.34 5.46
C ALA A 240 0.46 8.63 4.62
N TYR A 241 0.04 8.51 3.36
CA TYR A 241 0.02 9.62 2.42
C TYR A 241 -1.42 9.92 2.03
N MET A 242 -1.89 11.11 2.37
CA MET A 242 -3.26 11.56 2.06
C MET A 242 -3.25 12.68 1.03
N THR A 243 -4.25 12.67 0.14
CA THR A 243 -4.49 13.78 -0.77
C THR A 243 -5.92 14.27 -0.68
N GLY A 244 -6.10 15.59 -0.81
CA GLY A 244 -7.39 16.25 -0.79
C GLY A 244 -7.37 17.65 -1.37
N ILE A 245 -8.50 18.35 -1.24
CA ILE A 245 -8.64 19.75 -1.59
C ILE A 245 -8.57 20.60 -0.32
N LEU A 246 -9.23 20.12 0.74
CA LEU A 246 -9.34 20.84 2.01
C LEU A 246 -8.13 20.56 2.92
N PRO A 247 -7.65 21.56 3.65
CA PRO A 247 -6.54 21.40 4.57
C PRO A 247 -6.94 20.60 5.83
N VAL A 248 -6.06 19.69 6.27
CA VAL A 248 -6.26 18.87 7.48
C VAL A 248 -6.34 19.76 8.72
N LYS A 249 -5.50 20.77 8.83
CA LYS A 249 -5.46 21.69 9.99
C LYS A 249 -6.80 22.38 10.27
N LYS A 250 -7.63 22.57 9.27
CA LYS A 250 -8.96 23.19 9.43
C LYS A 250 -10.01 22.22 9.97
N TYR A 251 -9.96 20.97 9.58
CA TYR A 251 -11.00 19.97 9.84
C TYR A 251 -10.56 18.89 10.84
N GLY A 252 -9.25 18.60 10.88
CA GLY A 252 -8.64 17.71 11.88
C GLY A 252 -8.33 18.40 13.23
N SER A 253 -8.88 19.60 13.46
CA SER A 253 -8.51 20.56 14.53
C SER A 253 -8.69 20.06 15.97
N HIS A 254 -9.31 18.92 16.16
CA HIS A 254 -9.53 18.35 17.52
C HIS A 254 -8.66 17.10 17.76
N SER A 255 -7.36 17.20 17.51
CA SER A 255 -6.36 16.15 17.85
C SER A 255 -6.40 14.85 17.03
N ALA A 256 -7.42 14.59 16.20
CA ALA A 256 -7.55 13.30 15.54
C ALA A 256 -6.46 13.04 14.50
N LEU A 257 -6.10 14.04 13.70
CA LEU A 257 -5.12 13.94 12.60
C LEU A 257 -3.93 14.91 12.76
N ASN A 258 -3.61 15.30 13.98
CA ASN A 258 -2.51 16.23 14.27
C ASN A 258 -1.11 15.66 13.96
N MET A 259 -1.01 14.34 13.71
CA MET A 259 0.23 13.68 13.30
C MET A 259 0.61 14.01 11.85
N PHE A 260 -0.33 14.46 11.00
CA PHE A 260 -0.02 14.75 9.61
C PHE A 260 0.74 16.06 9.41
N ILE A 261 1.84 15.98 8.67
CA ILE A 261 2.51 17.15 8.09
C ILE A 261 1.74 17.53 6.84
N GLU A 262 1.24 18.75 6.81
CA GLU A 262 0.41 19.24 5.72
C GLU A 262 1.18 20.16 4.80
N TYR A 263 1.10 19.87 3.50
CA TYR A 263 1.62 20.67 2.41
C TYR A 263 0.45 21.25 1.60
N SER A 264 0.06 22.49 1.91
CA SER A 264 -1.09 23.16 1.28
C SER A 264 -0.68 24.09 0.13
N MET A 265 -1.65 24.71 -0.56
CA MET A 265 -1.35 25.74 -1.58
C MET A 265 -0.66 26.96 -0.99
N THR A 266 -0.99 27.35 0.25
CA THR A 266 -0.42 28.52 0.92
C THR A 266 0.88 28.20 1.67
N ASP A 267 1.12 26.93 1.94
CA ASP A 267 2.33 26.44 2.60
C ASP A 267 2.77 25.13 1.91
N PRO A 268 3.34 25.22 0.70
CA PRO A 268 3.66 24.05 -0.09
C PRO A 268 4.96 23.35 0.35
N GLY A 269 5.82 24.04 1.08
CA GLY A 269 7.11 23.53 1.54
C GLY A 269 7.91 22.86 0.41
N GLU A 270 8.61 21.80 0.74
CA GLU A 270 9.39 21.00 -0.19
C GLU A 270 8.57 20.20 -1.21
N MET A 271 7.24 20.16 -1.06
CA MET A 271 6.33 19.51 -2.01
C MET A 271 5.86 20.43 -3.15
N ALA A 272 6.32 21.67 -3.20
CA ALA A 272 5.86 22.67 -4.17
C ALA A 272 6.00 22.21 -5.63
N GLU A 273 7.15 21.68 -5.98
CA GLU A 273 7.49 21.31 -7.36
C GLU A 273 6.80 20.01 -7.86
N TYR A 274 6.24 19.20 -6.94
CA TYR A 274 5.66 17.91 -7.31
C TYR A 274 4.18 17.96 -7.68
N PHE A 275 3.54 19.13 -7.52
CA PHE A 275 2.11 19.31 -7.81
C PHE A 275 1.85 20.53 -8.68
N GLY A 276 1.09 20.32 -9.77
CA GLY A 276 0.88 21.32 -10.80
C GLY A 276 2.06 21.38 -11.77
N PHE A 277 2.23 22.52 -12.41
CA PHE A 277 3.32 22.81 -13.33
C PHE A 277 4.16 23.97 -12.82
N THR A 278 5.46 23.91 -13.00
CA THR A 278 6.36 25.05 -12.83
C THR A 278 6.36 25.91 -14.09
N GLU A 279 6.90 27.13 -14.01
CA GLU A 279 7.03 28.01 -15.18
C GLU A 279 7.90 27.39 -16.29
N GLU A 280 8.89 26.57 -15.90
CA GLU A 280 9.78 25.88 -16.84
C GLU A 280 9.11 24.68 -17.56
N GLU A 281 8.02 24.16 -17.01
CA GLU A 281 7.28 23.01 -17.53
C GLU A 281 6.12 23.41 -18.44
N VAL A 282 5.80 24.70 -18.53
CA VAL A 282 4.73 25.28 -19.37
C VAL A 282 5.30 25.82 -20.65
#